data_ccff99eda2c340dced10d999cc611858
#
_entry.id   ccff99eda2c340dced10d999cc611858
#
_cell.length_a   1.000
_cell.length_b   1.000
_cell.length_c   1.000
_cell.angle_alpha   90.00
_cell.angle_beta   90.00
_cell.angle_gamma   90.00
#
_symmetry.space_group_name_H-M   'P 1'
#
loop_
_entity.id
_entity.type
_entity.pdbx_description
1 polymer ?
#
loop_
_entity_poly.entity_id
_entity_poly.type
_entity_poly.pdbx_seq_one_letter_code
_entity_poly.pdbx_strand_id
1 'polypeptide(L)' 'MKHWIDTEGKVSAISYPGATNSPAVKVHLETAGHPLEIVFLSYRTLHALDIGQTIKVSGYYVERQGIRTLYNPRYCIESK' A
#
# COMPACT_ATOMS: atom_id res chain seq x y z
N MET A 1 -13.68 -10.47 -10.08
CA MET A 1 -12.50 -10.79 -10.91
C MET A 1 -11.25 -10.16 -10.32
N LYS A 2 -10.17 -10.92 -10.28
CA LYS A 2 -8.93 -10.43 -9.71
C LYS A 2 -8.07 -9.80 -10.79
N HIS A 3 -7.50 -8.67 -10.48
CA HIS A 3 -6.60 -7.97 -11.39
C HIS A 3 -5.21 -7.89 -10.76
N TRP A 4 -4.21 -8.22 -11.54
CA TRP A 4 -2.82 -8.15 -11.10
C TRP A 4 -2.23 -6.80 -11.46
N ILE A 5 -1.45 -6.23 -10.55
CA ILE A 5 -0.72 -5.01 -10.83
C ILE A 5 0.71 -5.16 -10.33
N ASP A 6 1.63 -4.57 -11.06
CA ASP A 6 3.03 -4.53 -10.72
C ASP A 6 3.48 -3.11 -11.05
N THR A 7 3.69 -2.30 -10.02
CA THR A 7 3.89 -0.88 -10.24
C THR A 7 4.81 -0.31 -9.17
N GLU A 8 5.18 0.94 -9.39
CA GLU A 8 6.07 1.68 -8.51
C GLU A 8 5.36 2.94 -8.09
N GLY A 9 5.52 3.33 -6.83
CA GLY A 9 4.91 4.54 -6.35
C GLY A 9 5.65 5.11 -5.17
N LYS A 10 5.31 6.35 -4.86
CA LYS A 10 5.89 7.07 -3.74
C LYS A 10 4.90 7.05 -2.58
N VAL A 11 5.39 6.72 -1.40
CA VAL A 11 4.54 6.71 -0.20
C VAL A 11 4.17 8.13 0.16
N SER A 12 2.88 8.45 0.09
CA SER A 12 2.39 9.79 0.38
C SER A 12 1.76 9.89 1.75
N ALA A 13 1.24 8.80 2.29
CA ALA A 13 0.62 8.82 3.61
C ALA A 13 0.60 7.40 4.18
N ILE A 14 0.68 7.31 5.49
CA ILE A 14 0.56 6.04 6.21
C ILE A 14 -0.43 6.26 7.34
N SER A 15 -1.48 5.44 7.38
CA SER A 15 -2.48 5.50 8.43
C SER A 15 -2.37 4.25 9.31
N TYR A 16 -2.05 4.47 10.56
CA TYR A 16 -1.94 3.39 11.52
C TYR A 16 -3.28 3.13 12.18
N PRO A 17 -3.53 1.91 12.65
CA PRO A 17 -4.77 1.65 13.35
C PRO A 17 -4.82 2.50 14.62
N GLY A 18 -5.96 3.13 14.85
CA GLY A 18 -6.17 3.92 16.04
C GLY A 18 -6.61 3.07 17.20
N ALA A 19 -7.60 3.56 17.92
CA ALA A 19 -8.14 2.84 19.06
C ALA A 19 -9.10 1.72 18.67
N THR A 20 -9.19 1.39 17.38
CA THR A 20 -10.05 0.32 16.89
C THR A 20 -9.37 -1.03 17.07
N ASN A 21 -10.15 -2.09 16.92
CA ASN A 21 -9.62 -3.43 17.02
C ASN A 21 -8.91 -3.92 15.76
N SER A 22 -8.94 -3.14 14.71
CA SER A 22 -8.34 -3.56 13.44
C SER A 22 -6.85 -3.27 13.45
N PRO A 23 -6.00 -4.26 13.21
CA PRO A 23 -4.56 -4.03 13.13
C PRO A 23 -4.11 -3.53 11.74
N ALA A 24 -5.03 -3.22 10.87
CA ALA A 24 -4.69 -2.88 9.50
C ALA A 24 -3.99 -1.53 9.41
N VAL A 25 -2.92 -1.49 8.63
CA VAL A 25 -2.21 -0.25 8.32
C VAL A 25 -2.45 0.05 6.85
N LYS A 26 -2.85 1.27 6.55
CA LYS A 26 -3.12 1.69 5.18
C LYS A 26 -2.00 2.59 4.70
N VAL A 27 -1.49 2.29 3.52
CA VAL A 27 -0.43 3.06 2.90
C VAL A 27 -0.96 3.59 1.58
N HIS A 28 -0.82 4.90 1.39
CA HIS A 28 -1.25 5.53 0.15
C HIS A 28 -0.03 5.79 -0.71
N LEU A 29 -0.12 5.36 -1.97
CA LEU A 29 0.95 5.53 -2.94
C LEU A 29 0.51 6.45 -4.05
N GLU A 30 1.41 7.36 -4.43
CA GLU A 30 1.25 8.14 -5.64
C GLU A 30 1.97 7.44 -6.76
N THR A 31 1.25 7.11 -7.80
CA THR A 31 1.82 6.47 -8.99
C THR A 31 1.59 7.37 -10.19
N ALA A 32 2.22 7.03 -11.31
CA ALA A 32 2.09 7.83 -12.52
C ALA A 32 0.67 7.83 -13.08
N GLY A 33 -0.10 6.80 -12.82
CA GLY A 33 -1.45 6.70 -13.37
C GLY A 33 -2.54 7.01 -12.38
N HIS A 34 -2.72 6.11 -11.43
CA HIS A 34 -3.81 6.21 -10.47
C HIS A 34 -3.28 6.05 -9.06
N PRO A 35 -3.91 6.72 -8.09
CA PRO A 35 -3.52 6.49 -6.70
C PRO A 35 -3.80 5.04 -6.31
N LEU A 36 -2.94 4.51 -5.45
CA LEU A 36 -3.10 3.17 -4.92
C LEU A 36 -3.23 3.23 -3.41
N GLU A 37 -4.02 2.33 -2.88
CA GLU A 37 -4.08 2.11 -1.44
C GLU A 37 -3.61 0.70 -1.16
N ILE A 38 -2.71 0.56 -0.20
CA ILE A 38 -2.22 -0.73 0.22
C ILE A 38 -2.66 -0.95 1.66
N VAL A 39 -3.22 -2.12 1.93
CA VAL A 39 -3.68 -2.47 3.26
C VAL A 39 -2.84 -3.64 3.75
N PHE A 40 -2.09 -3.42 4.81
CA PHE A 40 -1.35 -4.48 5.48
C PHE A 40 -2.13 -4.89 6.72
N LEU A 41 -2.42 -6.17 6.81
CA LEU A 41 -3.25 -6.67 7.89
C LEU A 41 -2.46 -7.00 9.15
N SER A 42 -1.16 -6.77 9.12
CA SER A 42 -0.30 -7.03 10.26
C SER A 42 0.82 -6.00 10.31
N TYR A 43 1.09 -5.48 11.50
CA TYR A 43 2.21 -4.59 11.72
C TYR A 43 3.56 -5.22 11.40
N ARG A 44 3.63 -6.53 11.51
CA ARG A 44 4.92 -7.22 11.46
C ARG A 44 5.59 -7.12 10.10
N THR A 45 4.82 -6.78 9.08
CA THR A 45 5.34 -6.70 7.73
C THR A 45 5.76 -5.29 7.33
N LEU A 46 5.65 -4.32 8.25
CA LEU A 46 5.86 -2.91 7.90
C LEU A 46 7.13 -2.32 8.49
N HIS A 47 8.22 -3.04 8.37
CA HIS A 47 9.50 -2.51 8.86
C HIS A 47 10.03 -1.47 7.88
N ALA A 48 10.45 -0.33 8.40
CA ALA A 48 11.20 0.69 7.67
C ALA A 48 10.45 1.39 6.53
N LEU A 49 9.13 1.32 6.51
CA LEU A 49 8.37 2.04 5.50
C LEU A 49 8.08 3.45 5.97
N ASP A 50 8.46 4.44 5.17
CA ASP A 50 8.32 5.85 5.52
C ASP A 50 7.72 6.66 4.38
N ILE A 51 7.10 7.77 4.75
CA ILE A 51 6.59 8.73 3.77
C ILE A 51 7.76 9.28 2.96
N GLY A 52 7.56 9.37 1.66
CA GLY A 52 8.57 9.88 0.74
C GLY A 52 9.40 8.80 0.08
N GLN A 53 9.33 7.57 0.55
CA GLN A 53 10.05 6.47 -0.08
C GLN A 53 9.37 6.04 -1.36
N THR A 54 10.18 5.59 -2.31
CA THR A 54 9.67 4.95 -3.52
C THR A 54 9.74 3.45 -3.33
N ILE A 55 8.61 2.80 -3.56
CA ILE A 55 8.54 1.35 -3.41
C ILE A 55 7.93 0.73 -4.66
N LYS A 56 8.33 -0.50 -4.93
CA LYS A 56 7.67 -1.33 -5.94
C LYS A 56 6.73 -2.27 -5.24
N VAL A 57 5.52 -2.40 -5.78
CA VAL A 57 4.53 -3.30 -5.22
C VAL A 57 3.97 -4.16 -6.32
N SER A 58 3.60 -5.38 -5.95
CA SER A 58 2.93 -6.27 -6.88
C SER A 58 1.91 -7.12 -6.13
N GLY A 59 0.81 -7.39 -6.77
CA GLY A 59 -0.24 -8.18 -6.19
C GLY A 59 -1.54 -8.02 -6.94
N TYR A 60 -2.56 -8.65 -6.40
CA TYR A 60 -3.91 -8.51 -6.94
C TYR A 60 -4.59 -7.33 -6.27
N TYR A 61 -5.32 -6.55 -7.06
CA TYR A 61 -6.05 -5.43 -6.52
C TYR A 61 -7.53 -5.58 -6.75
N VAL A 62 -8.29 -4.89 -5.92
CA VAL A 62 -9.72 -4.68 -6.13
C VAL A 62 -9.96 -3.18 -6.11
N GLU A 63 -11.02 -2.74 -6.76
CA GLU A 63 -11.40 -1.34 -6.69
C GLU A 63 -12.42 -1.14 -5.58
N ARG A 64 -12.13 -0.18 -4.72
CA ARG A 64 -13.05 0.18 -3.65
C ARG A 64 -13.22 1.69 -3.70
N GLN A 65 -14.45 2.14 -3.95
CA GLN A 65 -14.77 3.55 -4.02
C GLN A 65 -13.88 4.30 -5.02
N GLY A 66 -13.61 3.64 -6.15
CA GLY A 66 -12.81 4.25 -7.19
C GLY A 66 -11.31 4.17 -6.99
N ILE A 67 -10.86 3.55 -5.91
CA ILE A 67 -9.44 3.45 -5.61
C ILE A 67 -9.00 1.99 -5.70
N ARG A 68 -7.89 1.75 -6.39
CA ARG A 68 -7.32 0.42 -6.46
C ARG A 68 -6.65 0.10 -5.14
N THR A 69 -7.04 -1.03 -4.55
CA THR A 69 -6.61 -1.41 -3.21
C THR A 69 -5.96 -2.78 -3.27
N LEU A 70 -4.75 -2.89 -2.72
CA LEU A 70 -4.03 -4.15 -2.61
C LEU A 70 -3.97 -4.56 -1.13
N TYR A 71 -4.23 -5.84 -0.88
CA TYR A 71 -4.13 -6.39 0.47
C TYR A 71 -2.90 -7.26 0.58
N ASN A 72 -2.01 -6.91 1.51
CA ASN A 72 -0.78 -7.64 1.77
C ASN A 72 0.02 -7.93 0.50
N PRO A 73 0.30 -6.91 -0.33
CA PRO A 73 1.07 -7.16 -1.55
C PRO A 73 2.54 -7.40 -1.23
N ARG A 74 3.26 -7.91 -2.19
CA ARG A 74 4.71 -7.91 -2.12
C ARG A 74 5.21 -6.50 -2.39
N TYR A 75 6.22 -6.10 -1.67
CA TYR A 75 6.78 -4.78 -1.91
C TYR A 75 8.29 -4.79 -1.66
N CYS A 76 8.94 -3.82 -2.28
CA CYS A 76 10.37 -3.66 -2.15
C CYS A 76 10.66 -2.16 -2.10
N ILE A 77 11.44 -1.73 -1.13
CA ILE A 77 11.80 -0.33 -1.00
C ILE A 77 12.96 -0.06 -1.94
N GLU A 78 12.78 0.93 -2.82
CA GLU A 78 13.80 1.24 -3.81
C GLU A 78 14.67 2.40 -3.41
N SER A 79 14.08 3.43 -2.82
CA SER A 79 14.86 4.60 -2.47
C SER A 79 14.27 5.27 -1.24
N LYS A 80 15.08 6.05 -0.63
CA LYS A 80 14.66 6.80 0.56
C LYS A 80 14.22 8.20 0.20
#